data_81e54b9f6051c2911376c5d5d001251c
#
_entry.id   81e54b9f6051c2911376c5d5d001251c
#
_cell.length_a   1.000
_cell.length_b   1.000
_cell.length_c   1.000
_cell.angle_alpha   90.00
_cell.angle_beta   90.00
_cell.angle_gamma   90.00
#
_symmetry.space_group_name_H-M   'P 1'
#
loop_
_entity.id
_entity.type
_entity.pdbx_description
1 polymer ?
#
loop_
_entity_poly.entity_id
_entity_poly.type
_entity_poly.pdbx_seq_one_letter_code
_entity_poly.pdbx_strand_id
1 'polypeptide(L)'
;MSAIQEVEKLLAGMSRSEKAQLLQWVVRDLGDAFPGIETDPAISGGEPCIIRTRIPVWLLEQARRLGTSESELLRIYPTLRAEDLASAWAYVRSHKLEIEQEIRENEAA
;
A
#
# COMPACT_ATOMS: atom_id res chain seq x y z
N MET A 1 1.45 -25.51 4.64
CA MET A 1 1.89 -24.25 5.28
C MET A 1 2.32 -23.25 4.20
N SER A 2 1.94 -22.00 4.34
CA SER A 2 2.38 -20.98 3.39
C SER A 2 3.83 -20.58 3.67
N ALA A 3 4.50 -19.99 2.66
CA ALA A 3 5.87 -19.49 2.82
C ALA A 3 5.95 -18.45 3.95
N ILE A 4 4.95 -17.59 4.07
CA ILE A 4 4.88 -16.56 5.13
C ILE A 4 4.85 -17.24 6.51
N GLN A 5 4.08 -18.31 6.68
CA GLN A 5 4.00 -19.01 7.96
C GLN A 5 5.32 -19.68 8.31
N GLU A 6 6.03 -20.21 7.33
CA GLU A 6 7.36 -20.79 7.52
C GLU A 6 8.36 -19.73 7.95
N VAL A 7 8.36 -18.57 7.31
CA VAL A 7 9.25 -17.44 7.66
C VAL A 7 8.94 -16.95 9.08
N GLU A 8 7.67 -16.88 9.44
CA GLU A 8 7.26 -16.45 10.78
C GLU A 8 7.87 -17.33 11.88
N LYS A 9 7.87 -18.64 11.65
CA LYS A 9 8.50 -19.59 12.58
C LYS A 9 10.01 -19.36 12.67
N LEU A 10 10.66 -19.16 11.53
CA LEU A 10 12.11 -18.92 11.50
C LEU A 10 12.47 -17.63 12.21
N LEU A 11 11.66 -16.57 12.04
CA LEU A 11 11.89 -15.28 12.70
C LEU A 11 11.96 -15.39 14.21
N ALA A 12 11.15 -16.28 14.80
CA ALA A 12 11.12 -16.44 16.25
C ALA A 12 12.47 -16.89 16.83
N GLY A 13 13.29 -17.60 16.04
CA GLY A 13 14.61 -18.06 16.47
C GLY A 13 15.77 -17.20 16.01
N MET A 14 15.51 -16.11 15.31
CA MET A 14 16.56 -15.28 14.72
C MET A 14 17.03 -14.18 15.67
N SER A 15 18.33 -13.86 15.63
CA SER A 15 18.89 -12.72 16.34
C SER A 15 18.47 -11.41 15.67
N ARG A 16 18.69 -10.28 16.35
CA ARG A 16 18.41 -8.95 15.78
C ARG A 16 19.25 -8.70 14.53
N SER A 17 20.52 -9.13 14.56
CA SER A 17 21.41 -9.02 13.40
C SER A 17 20.90 -9.81 12.20
N GLU A 18 20.45 -11.03 12.43
CA GLU A 18 19.90 -11.86 11.39
C GLU A 18 18.63 -11.27 10.81
N LYS A 19 17.75 -10.72 11.64
CA LYS A 19 16.54 -10.05 11.18
C LYS A 19 16.86 -8.82 10.33
N ALA A 20 17.86 -8.05 10.72
CA ALA A 20 18.30 -6.88 9.97
C ALA A 20 18.83 -7.29 8.59
N GLN A 21 19.59 -8.37 8.53
CA GLN A 21 20.11 -8.91 7.26
C GLN A 21 18.96 -9.38 6.36
N LEU A 22 18.00 -10.08 6.93
CA LEU A 22 16.82 -10.54 6.19
C LEU A 22 16.03 -9.36 5.63
N LEU A 23 15.84 -8.32 6.43
CA LEU A 23 15.14 -7.11 5.99
C LEU A 23 15.82 -6.50 4.74
N GLN A 24 17.15 -6.41 4.74
CA GLN A 24 17.89 -5.89 3.60
C GLN A 24 17.71 -6.75 2.35
N TRP A 25 17.72 -8.06 2.50
CA TRP A 25 17.51 -8.97 1.39
C TRP A 25 16.10 -8.81 0.82
N VAL A 26 15.10 -8.73 1.69
CA VAL A 26 13.69 -8.56 1.27
C VAL A 26 13.49 -7.23 0.55
N VAL A 27 14.05 -6.14 1.09
CA VAL A 27 13.96 -4.82 0.46
C VAL A 27 14.57 -4.83 -0.94
N ARG A 28 15.71 -5.48 -1.08
CA ARG A 28 16.41 -5.58 -2.36
C ARG A 28 15.61 -6.38 -3.38
N ASP A 29 14.96 -7.45 -2.93
CA ASP A 29 14.16 -8.32 -3.78
C ASP A 29 12.83 -7.68 -4.19
N LEU A 30 12.24 -6.87 -3.31
CA LEU A 30 10.98 -6.18 -3.57
C LEU A 30 11.10 -5.10 -4.66
N GLY A 31 12.24 -4.44 -4.76
CA GLY A 31 12.37 -3.29 -5.65
C GLY A 31 11.41 -2.17 -5.24
N ASP A 32 10.48 -1.81 -6.14
CA ASP A 32 9.47 -0.76 -5.89
C ASP A 32 8.17 -1.29 -5.30
N ALA A 33 8.06 -2.58 -5.02
CA ALA A 33 6.82 -3.13 -4.45
C ALA A 33 6.59 -2.55 -3.05
N PHE A 34 5.32 -2.40 -2.69
CA PHE A 34 4.92 -1.83 -1.41
C PHE A 34 3.83 -2.69 -0.78
N PRO A 35 3.96 -3.05 0.51
CA PRO A 35 2.98 -3.93 1.16
C PRO A 35 1.56 -3.35 1.09
N GLY A 36 0.61 -4.17 0.68
CA GLY A 36 -0.80 -3.77 0.61
C GLY A 36 -1.16 -2.94 -0.62
N ILE A 37 -0.20 -2.60 -1.46
CA ILE A 37 -0.40 -1.80 -2.66
C ILE A 37 -0.02 -2.62 -3.88
N GLU A 38 -0.87 -2.62 -4.89
CA GLU A 38 -0.70 -3.36 -6.12
C GLU A 38 -0.64 -2.41 -7.31
N THR A 39 0.31 -2.64 -8.21
CA THR A 39 0.43 -1.89 -9.46
C THR A 39 0.41 -2.89 -10.60
N ASP A 40 -0.69 -2.91 -11.35
CA ASP A 40 -0.86 -3.83 -12.48
C ASP A 40 -1.30 -3.01 -13.69
N PRO A 41 -0.53 -3.01 -14.80
CA PRO A 41 -0.90 -2.27 -16.01
C PRO A 41 -2.27 -2.64 -16.56
N ALA A 42 -2.76 -3.84 -16.25
CA ALA A 42 -4.09 -4.29 -16.68
C ALA A 42 -5.22 -3.75 -15.81
N ILE A 43 -4.90 -3.14 -14.67
CA ILE A 43 -5.88 -2.62 -13.71
C ILE A 43 -5.69 -1.11 -13.57
N SER A 44 -6.75 -0.34 -13.83
CA SER A 44 -6.77 1.12 -13.67
C SER A 44 -5.59 1.83 -14.36
N GLY A 45 -5.14 1.32 -15.50
CA GLY A 45 -4.03 1.93 -16.24
C GLY A 45 -2.68 1.85 -15.56
N GLY A 46 -2.52 0.97 -14.58
CA GLY A 46 -1.27 0.80 -13.84
C GLY A 46 -1.13 1.69 -12.62
N GLU A 47 -2.19 2.39 -12.23
CA GLU A 47 -2.18 3.20 -11.01
C GLU A 47 -2.05 2.32 -9.76
N PRO A 48 -1.31 2.79 -8.73
CA PRO A 48 -1.25 2.06 -7.46
C PRO A 48 -2.63 1.95 -6.83
N CYS A 49 -3.04 0.74 -6.53
CA CYS A 49 -4.35 0.44 -5.92
C CYS A 49 -4.18 -0.35 -4.65
N ILE A 50 -5.18 -0.25 -3.76
CA ILE A 50 -5.24 -1.12 -2.59
C ILE A 50 -5.44 -2.55 -3.09
N ILE A 51 -4.64 -3.47 -2.60
CA ILE A 51 -4.70 -4.89 -2.97
C ILE A 51 -6.13 -5.44 -2.83
N ARG A 52 -6.58 -6.23 -3.79
CA ARG A 52 -7.89 -6.88 -3.84
C ARG A 52 -9.07 -5.95 -4.14
N THR A 53 -8.90 -4.63 -4.16
CA THR A 53 -10.04 -3.71 -4.21
C THR A 53 -10.14 -2.91 -5.50
N ARG A 54 -9.06 -2.75 -6.23
CA ARG A 54 -8.95 -1.85 -7.39
C ARG A 54 -9.23 -0.38 -7.05
N ILE A 55 -9.18 -0.01 -5.77
CA ILE A 55 -9.38 1.37 -5.33
C ILE A 55 -8.03 2.07 -5.40
N PRO A 56 -7.87 3.12 -6.23
CA PRO A 56 -6.59 3.82 -6.36
C PRO A 56 -6.21 4.56 -5.07
N VAL A 57 -4.93 4.54 -4.74
CA VAL A 57 -4.43 5.26 -3.56
C VAL A 57 -4.70 6.76 -3.67
N TRP A 58 -4.53 7.35 -4.87
CA TRP A 58 -4.76 8.79 -5.06
C TRP A 58 -6.20 9.19 -4.73
N LEU A 59 -7.17 8.32 -5.02
CA LEU A 59 -8.58 8.58 -4.75
C LEU A 59 -8.83 8.72 -3.25
N LEU A 60 -8.25 7.83 -2.46
CA LEU A 60 -8.35 7.88 -1.00
C LEU A 60 -7.66 9.11 -0.44
N GLU A 61 -6.51 9.47 -0.97
CA GLU A 61 -5.79 10.67 -0.54
C GLU A 61 -6.56 11.95 -0.89
N GLN A 62 -7.15 12.01 -2.07
CA GLN A 62 -7.98 13.15 -2.48
C GLN A 62 -9.16 13.32 -1.51
N ALA A 63 -9.85 12.22 -1.20
CA ALA A 63 -10.97 12.25 -0.25
C ALA A 63 -10.53 12.74 1.13
N ARG A 64 -9.37 12.27 1.60
CA ARG A 64 -8.80 12.69 2.88
C ARG A 64 -8.52 14.20 2.90
N ARG A 65 -7.96 14.74 1.83
CA ARG A 65 -7.68 16.18 1.69
C ARG A 65 -8.95 17.02 1.69
N LEU A 66 -10.04 16.44 1.20
CA LEU A 66 -11.35 17.10 1.17
C LEU A 66 -12.11 16.97 2.51
N GLY A 67 -11.51 16.32 3.49
CA GLY A 67 -12.07 16.22 4.84
C GLY A 67 -12.82 14.93 5.14
N THR A 68 -12.80 13.95 4.25
CA THR A 68 -13.42 12.66 4.49
C THR A 68 -12.64 11.89 5.56
N SER A 69 -13.32 11.46 6.61
CA SER A 69 -12.71 10.72 7.70
C SER A 69 -12.45 9.26 7.31
N GLU A 70 -11.57 8.58 8.05
CA GLU A 70 -11.31 7.17 7.83
C GLU A 70 -12.56 6.32 8.02
N SER A 71 -13.38 6.63 9.04
CA SER A 71 -14.61 5.90 9.27
C SER A 71 -15.61 6.06 8.11
N GLU A 72 -15.64 7.24 7.50
CA GLU A 72 -16.46 7.46 6.31
C GLU A 72 -15.94 6.67 5.11
N LEU A 73 -14.63 6.63 4.91
CA LEU A 73 -14.03 5.85 3.83
C LEU A 73 -14.34 4.37 3.96
N LEU A 74 -14.26 3.84 5.19
CA LEU A 74 -14.60 2.44 5.45
C LEU A 74 -16.07 2.14 5.21
N ARG A 75 -16.94 3.13 5.40
CA ARG A 75 -18.37 2.99 5.10
C ARG A 75 -18.66 3.07 3.60
N ILE A 76 -17.99 4.00 2.91
CA ILE A 76 -18.19 4.22 1.46
C ILE A 76 -17.66 3.03 0.67
N TYR A 77 -16.51 2.48 1.09
CA TYR A 77 -15.86 1.36 0.43
C TYR A 77 -15.82 0.13 1.34
N PRO A 78 -16.89 -0.68 1.34
CA PRO A 78 -17.01 -1.80 2.28
C PRO A 78 -15.91 -2.87 2.16
N THR A 79 -15.18 -2.91 1.05
CA THR A 79 -14.06 -3.84 0.85
C THR A 79 -12.79 -3.38 1.55
N LEU A 80 -12.71 -2.11 1.95
CA LEU A 80 -11.55 -1.58 2.67
C LEU A 80 -11.54 -2.02 4.13
N ARG A 81 -10.34 -2.24 4.64
CA ARG A 81 -10.08 -2.49 6.05
C ARG A 81 -9.23 -1.34 6.60
N ALA A 82 -9.24 -1.18 7.92
CA ALA A 82 -8.42 -0.14 8.56
C ALA A 82 -6.93 -0.27 8.19
N GLU A 83 -6.42 -1.49 8.11
CA GLU A 83 -5.04 -1.76 7.71
C GLU A 83 -4.73 -1.33 6.28
N ASP A 84 -5.72 -1.38 5.39
CA ASP A 84 -5.57 -0.90 4.01
C ASP A 84 -5.35 0.60 3.97
N LEU A 85 -6.07 1.36 4.80
CA LEU A 85 -5.87 2.80 4.92
C LEU A 85 -4.49 3.14 5.47
N ALA A 86 -4.01 2.37 6.45
CA ALA A 86 -2.66 2.55 6.98
C ALA A 86 -1.62 2.34 5.87
N SER A 87 -1.79 1.32 5.04
CA SER A 87 -0.91 1.06 3.89
C SER A 87 -0.97 2.19 2.86
N ALA A 88 -2.18 2.70 2.58
CA ALA A 88 -2.37 3.81 1.65
C ALA A 88 -1.64 5.07 2.14
N TRP A 89 -1.79 5.43 3.41
CA TRP A 89 -1.14 6.62 3.96
C TRP A 89 0.38 6.49 3.98
N ALA A 90 0.90 5.31 4.26
CA ALA A 90 2.33 5.05 4.19
C ALA A 90 2.85 5.19 2.75
N TYR A 91 2.11 4.69 1.78
CA TYR A 91 2.44 4.83 0.36
C TYR A 91 2.49 6.31 -0.05
N VAL A 92 1.47 7.08 0.33
CA VAL A 92 1.41 8.52 0.03
C VAL A 92 2.63 9.25 0.58
N ARG A 93 3.05 8.94 1.81
CA ARG A 93 4.21 9.58 2.42
C ARG A 93 5.50 9.32 1.65
N SER A 94 5.66 8.12 1.11
CA SER A 94 6.88 7.74 0.37
C SER A 94 6.82 8.05 -1.12
N HIS A 95 5.64 8.36 -1.67
CA HIS A 95 5.42 8.60 -3.10
C HIS A 95 4.64 9.89 -3.36
N LYS A 96 4.95 10.94 -2.61
CA LYS A 96 4.21 12.21 -2.66
C LYS A 96 4.06 12.79 -4.07
N LEU A 97 5.15 12.88 -4.82
CA LEU A 97 5.11 13.49 -6.14
C LEU A 97 4.24 12.72 -7.12
N GLU A 98 4.34 11.39 -7.05
CA GLU A 98 3.53 10.50 -7.89
C GLU A 98 2.04 10.69 -7.61
N ILE A 99 1.67 10.67 -6.33
CA ILE A 99 0.26 10.81 -5.92
C ILE A 99 -0.27 12.22 -6.25
N GLU A 100 0.53 13.25 -6.03
CA GLU A 100 0.18 14.62 -6.40
C GLU A 100 -0.15 14.74 -7.89
N GLN A 101 0.68 14.12 -8.72
CA GLN A 101 0.50 14.15 -10.16
C GLN A 101 -0.78 13.40 -10.57
N GLU A 102 -1.02 12.25 -9.99
CA GLU A 102 -2.23 11.46 -10.29
C GLU A 102 -3.50 12.22 -9.91
N ILE A 103 -3.50 12.90 -8.76
CA ILE A 103 -4.63 13.74 -8.34
C ILE A 103 -4.86 14.87 -9.36
N ARG A 104 -3.79 15.56 -9.77
CA ARG A 104 -3.90 16.65 -10.74
C ARG A 104 -4.43 16.16 -12.10
N GLU A 105 -3.94 15.03 -12.57
CA GLU A 105 -4.39 14.44 -13.84
C GLU A 105 -5.88 14.10 -13.79
N ASN A 106 -6.35 13.61 -12.68
CA ASN A 106 -7.75 13.24 -12.53
C ASN A 106 -8.66 14.44 -12.30
N GLU A 107 -8.17 15.50 -11.68
CA GLU A 107 -8.93 16.77 -11.56
C GLU A 107 -9.07 17.48 -12.90
N ALA A 108 -8.08 17.34 -13.76
CA ALA A 108 -8.08 17.97 -15.08
C ALA A 108 -8.96 17.26 -16.10
N ALA A 109 -9.36 16.02 -15.81
CA ALA A 109 -10.13 15.18 -16.74
C ALA A 109 -11.63 15.56 -16.83
#